data_930c9d9c261e63ea8725efdf66381757
#
_entry.id   930c9d9c261e63ea8725efdf66381757
#
_cell.length_a   1.000
_cell.length_b   1.000
_cell.length_c   1.000
_cell.angle_alpha   90.00
_cell.angle_beta   90.00
_cell.angle_gamma   90.00
#
_symmetry.space_group_name_H-M   'P 1'
#
loop_
_entity.id
_entity.type
_entity.pdbx_description
1 polymer ?
#
loop_
_entity_poly.entity_id
_entity_poly.type
_entity_poly.pdbx_seq_one_letter_code
_entity_poly.pdbx_strand_id
1 'polypeptide(L)'
;MDKMYGDRVIFKKKMIEAKKQHEKTPTIALEKEIARCNNIQMAKKISLNSAYGAIGNQYFRYYKLTNAEAITLSGQVSIRWIENKMNDYLNKILKTEEVDYVIASDTDSIYLNPVSYTHLTLPTKA
;
A
#
# COMPACT_ATOMS: atom_id res chain seq x y z
N MET A 1 -9.29 3.54 15.89
CA MET A 1 -8.42 3.18 14.74
C MET A 1 -8.29 4.33 13.76
N ASP A 2 -9.37 4.92 13.28
CA ASP A 2 -9.37 5.99 12.26
C ASP A 2 -8.52 7.20 12.63
N LYS A 3 -8.60 7.67 13.89
CA LYS A 3 -7.76 8.77 14.36
C LYS A 3 -6.26 8.45 14.27
N MET A 4 -5.85 7.24 14.68
CA MET A 4 -4.43 6.84 14.60
C MET A 4 -3.95 6.73 13.16
N TYR A 5 -4.80 6.23 12.27
CA TYR A 5 -4.51 6.16 10.85
C TYR A 5 -4.40 7.57 10.23
N GLY A 6 -5.37 8.43 10.52
CA GLY A 6 -5.36 9.83 10.06
C GLY A 6 -4.11 10.58 10.50
N ASP A 7 -3.76 10.48 11.78
CA ASP A 7 -2.53 11.07 12.32
C ASP A 7 -1.28 10.55 11.60
N ARG A 8 -1.20 9.22 11.35
CA ARG A 8 -0.08 8.62 10.61
C ARG A 8 0.06 9.21 9.22
N VAL A 9 -1.05 9.39 8.50
CA VAL A 9 -1.05 9.99 7.16
C VAL A 9 -0.53 11.43 7.20
N ILE A 10 -0.94 12.22 8.20
CA ILE A 10 -0.48 13.61 8.39
C ILE A 10 1.03 13.65 8.62
N PHE A 11 1.55 12.84 9.54
CA PHE A 11 3.00 12.82 9.83
C PHE A 11 3.81 12.27 8.66
N LYS A 12 3.29 11.32 7.88
CA LYS A 12 3.92 10.83 6.66
C LYS A 12 4.01 11.93 5.59
N LYS A 13 2.95 12.73 5.40
CA LYS A 13 2.96 13.87 4.47
C LYS A 13 3.98 14.91 4.90
N LYS A 14 3.99 15.33 6.18
CA LYS A 14 4.97 16.26 6.73
C LYS A 14 6.40 15.79 6.53
N MET A 15 6.67 14.50 6.76
CA MET A 15 7.99 13.92 6.52
C MET A 15 8.40 14.04 5.04
N ILE A 16 7.49 13.78 4.10
CA ILE A 16 7.77 13.87 2.66
C ILE A 16 8.05 15.32 2.25
N GLU A 17 7.28 16.26 2.77
CA GLU A 17 7.48 17.71 2.54
C GLU A 17 8.83 18.18 3.08
N ALA A 18 9.16 17.79 4.31
CA ALA A 18 10.45 18.10 4.91
C ALA A 18 11.63 17.48 4.12
N LYS A 19 11.49 16.26 3.59
CA LYS A 19 12.49 15.66 2.71
C LYS A 19 12.69 16.45 1.42
N LYS A 20 11.60 16.86 0.75
CA LYS A 20 11.68 17.69 -0.46
C LYS A 20 12.34 19.06 -0.20
N GLN A 21 12.12 19.65 0.98
CA GLN A 21 12.77 20.89 1.38
C GLN A 21 14.26 20.65 1.68
N HIS A 22 14.59 19.55 2.36
CA HIS A 22 15.96 19.18 2.67
C HIS A 22 16.82 18.92 1.42
N GLU A 23 16.22 18.35 0.36
CA GLU A 23 16.89 18.16 -0.94
C GLU A 23 17.27 19.50 -1.60
N LYS A 24 16.49 20.58 -1.35
CA LYS A 24 16.77 21.91 -1.88
C LYS A 24 17.73 22.72 -0.99
N THR A 25 17.52 22.65 0.30
CA THR A 25 18.29 23.38 1.33
C THR A 25 18.59 22.45 2.50
N PRO A 26 19.73 21.75 2.48
CA PRO A 26 20.12 20.87 3.58
C PRO A 26 20.31 21.67 4.87
N THR A 27 19.52 21.32 5.89
CA THR A 27 19.60 21.97 7.20
C THR A 27 19.44 20.92 8.30
N ILE A 28 20.26 21.00 9.35
CA ILE A 28 20.19 20.09 10.51
C ILE A 28 18.81 20.10 11.18
N ALA A 29 18.14 21.25 11.18
CA ALA A 29 16.77 21.38 11.71
C ALA A 29 15.76 20.53 10.92
N LEU A 30 15.85 20.52 9.59
CA LEU A 30 14.99 19.71 8.73
C LEU A 30 15.28 18.21 8.89
N GLU A 31 16.53 17.84 9.06
CA GLU A 31 16.92 16.45 9.32
C GLU A 31 16.31 15.93 10.63
N LYS A 32 16.37 16.73 11.69
CA LYS A 32 15.71 16.39 12.98
C LYS A 32 14.19 16.28 12.84
N GLU A 33 13.55 17.17 12.08
CA GLU A 33 12.10 17.10 11.85
C GLU A 33 11.72 15.88 11.00
N ILE A 34 12.50 15.51 10.00
CA ILE A 34 12.33 14.26 9.23
C ILE A 34 12.40 13.06 10.15
N ALA A 35 13.43 12.97 10.99
CA ALA A 35 13.60 11.87 11.94
C ALA A 35 12.43 11.81 12.93
N ARG A 36 12.00 12.94 13.48
CA ARG A 36 10.86 13.04 14.39
C ARG A 36 9.55 12.55 13.73
N CYS A 37 9.22 13.06 12.56
CA CYS A 37 8.02 12.68 11.83
C CYS A 37 8.05 11.20 11.42
N ASN A 38 9.23 10.67 11.04
CA ASN A 38 9.41 9.27 10.72
C ASN A 38 9.16 8.38 11.94
N ASN A 39 9.72 8.71 13.10
CA ASN A 39 9.53 7.94 14.33
C ASN A 39 8.06 7.91 14.75
N ILE A 40 7.35 9.05 14.69
CA ILE A 40 5.93 9.13 15.04
C ILE A 40 5.08 8.29 14.08
N GLN A 41 5.27 8.44 12.76
CA GLN A 41 4.50 7.67 11.79
C GLN A 41 4.77 6.17 11.90
N MET A 42 6.01 5.77 12.22
CA MET A 42 6.39 4.37 12.41
C MET A 42 5.77 3.79 13.68
N ALA A 43 5.82 4.51 14.80
CA ALA A 43 5.16 4.09 16.04
C ALA A 43 3.66 3.87 15.84
N LYS A 44 2.99 4.78 15.13
CA LYS A 44 1.56 4.63 14.79
C LYS A 44 1.30 3.43 13.87
N LYS A 45 2.17 3.16 12.89
CA LYS A 45 2.10 1.97 12.03
C LYS A 45 2.18 0.69 12.86
N ILE A 46 3.16 0.61 13.76
CA ILE A 46 3.34 -0.56 14.65
C ILE A 46 2.11 -0.74 15.53
N SER A 47 1.59 0.32 16.14
CA SER A 47 0.40 0.25 16.99
C SER A 47 -0.84 -0.24 16.25
N LEU A 48 -1.05 0.19 14.98
CA LEU A 48 -2.16 -0.28 14.16
C LEU A 48 -2.03 -1.77 13.82
N ASN A 49 -0.83 -2.23 13.46
CA ASN A 49 -0.58 -3.63 13.16
C ASN A 49 -0.70 -4.51 14.42
N SER A 50 -0.25 -4.01 15.56
CA SER A 50 -0.38 -4.70 16.86
C SER A 50 -1.84 -4.87 17.28
N ALA A 51 -2.70 -3.91 16.97
CA ALA A 51 -4.13 -4.04 17.26
C ALA A 51 -4.79 -5.18 16.45
N TYR A 52 -4.42 -5.33 15.17
CA TYR A 52 -4.85 -6.48 14.37
C TYR A 52 -4.34 -7.80 14.96
N GLY A 53 -3.05 -7.88 15.28
CA GLY A 53 -2.44 -9.07 15.89
C GLY A 53 -3.08 -9.42 17.24
N ALA A 54 -3.44 -8.41 18.05
CA ALA A 54 -4.11 -8.62 19.35
C ALA A 54 -5.49 -9.24 19.19
N ILE A 55 -6.29 -8.80 18.22
CA ILE A 55 -7.63 -9.38 17.96
C ILE A 55 -7.54 -10.88 17.62
N GLY A 56 -6.48 -11.31 16.95
CA GLY A 56 -6.22 -12.72 16.64
C GLY A 56 -5.56 -13.52 17.76
N ASN A 57 -5.18 -12.89 18.87
CA ASN A 57 -4.50 -13.55 19.99
C ASN A 57 -5.50 -14.01 21.06
N GLN A 58 -5.53 -15.33 21.33
CA GLN A 58 -6.44 -15.95 22.30
C GLN A 58 -6.37 -15.40 23.74
N TYR A 59 -5.24 -14.81 24.14
CA TYR A 59 -5.05 -14.21 25.47
C TYR A 59 -5.48 -12.75 25.55
N PHE A 60 -5.92 -12.17 24.42
CA PHE A 60 -6.36 -10.79 24.41
C PHE A 60 -7.82 -10.67 24.87
N ARG A 61 -8.10 -9.68 25.73
CA ARG A 61 -9.44 -9.46 26.30
C ARG A 61 -10.56 -9.38 25.26
N TYR A 62 -10.27 -8.82 24.09
CA TYR A 62 -11.22 -8.66 22.98
C TYR A 62 -10.92 -9.61 21.82
N TYR A 63 -10.37 -10.78 22.14
CA TYR A 63 -10.11 -11.81 21.14
C TYR A 63 -11.38 -12.19 20.39
N LYS A 64 -11.31 -12.15 19.06
CA LYS A 64 -12.35 -12.62 18.16
C LYS A 64 -11.74 -13.07 16.84
N LEU A 65 -11.49 -14.36 16.73
CA LEU A 65 -10.84 -14.97 15.58
C LEU A 65 -11.57 -14.67 14.27
N THR A 66 -12.90 -14.73 14.29
CA THR A 66 -13.75 -14.45 13.13
C THR A 66 -13.52 -13.05 12.54
N ASN A 67 -13.20 -12.06 13.36
CA ASN A 67 -12.88 -10.72 12.88
C ASN A 67 -11.51 -10.68 12.19
N ALA A 68 -10.53 -11.39 12.73
CA ALA A 68 -9.20 -11.47 12.11
C ALA A 68 -9.26 -12.22 10.77
N GLU A 69 -10.01 -13.33 10.71
CA GLU A 69 -10.27 -14.09 9.49
C GLU A 69 -11.01 -13.26 8.45
N ALA A 70 -12.05 -12.52 8.84
CA ALA A 70 -12.80 -11.66 7.94
C ALA A 70 -11.93 -10.58 7.28
N ILE A 71 -10.98 -10.00 8.00
CA ILE A 71 -10.03 -9.02 7.45
C ILE A 71 -9.14 -9.67 6.37
N THR A 72 -8.56 -10.83 6.67
CA THR A 72 -7.69 -11.56 5.74
C THR A 72 -8.43 -12.06 4.51
N LEU A 73 -9.61 -12.65 4.70
CA LEU A 73 -10.44 -13.15 3.59
C LEU A 73 -10.93 -12.00 2.70
N SER A 74 -11.30 -10.87 3.28
CA SER A 74 -11.66 -9.66 2.52
C SER A 74 -10.50 -9.17 1.65
N GLY A 75 -9.27 -9.19 2.17
CA GLY A 75 -8.07 -8.88 1.40
C GLY A 75 -7.85 -9.84 0.23
N GLN A 76 -8.01 -11.15 0.47
CA GLN A 76 -7.88 -12.17 -0.58
C GLN A 76 -8.93 -12.02 -1.69
N VAL A 77 -10.18 -11.75 -1.33
CA VAL A 77 -11.24 -11.50 -2.32
C VAL A 77 -10.94 -10.25 -3.14
N SER A 78 -10.47 -9.18 -2.48
CA SER A 78 -10.15 -7.92 -3.15
C SER A 78 -9.02 -8.09 -4.16
N ILE A 79 -7.94 -8.78 -3.81
CA ILE A 79 -6.80 -8.95 -4.72
C ILE A 79 -7.16 -9.84 -5.91
N ARG A 80 -7.92 -10.92 -5.71
CA ARG A 80 -8.40 -11.77 -6.80
C ARG A 80 -9.33 -11.03 -7.74
N TRP A 81 -10.20 -10.18 -7.20
CA TRP A 81 -11.07 -9.35 -8.03
C TRP A 81 -10.26 -8.39 -8.89
N ILE A 82 -9.24 -7.73 -8.33
CA ILE A 82 -8.34 -6.84 -9.06
C ILE A 82 -7.58 -7.60 -10.14
N GLU A 83 -7.03 -8.78 -9.85
CA GLU A 83 -6.36 -9.66 -10.82
C GLU A 83 -7.25 -9.91 -12.06
N ASN A 84 -8.46 -10.40 -11.83
CA ASN A 84 -9.40 -10.69 -12.91
C ASN A 84 -9.74 -9.44 -13.72
N LYS A 85 -10.03 -8.33 -13.04
CA LYS A 85 -10.38 -7.07 -13.70
C LYS A 85 -9.22 -6.46 -14.48
N MET A 86 -7.99 -6.60 -14.00
CA MET A 86 -6.81 -6.13 -14.73
C MET A 86 -6.55 -6.99 -15.97
N ASN A 87 -6.71 -8.30 -15.89
CA ASN A 87 -6.61 -9.18 -17.05
C ASN A 87 -7.70 -8.86 -18.09
N ASP A 88 -8.96 -8.72 -17.68
CA ASP A 88 -10.07 -8.30 -18.56
C ASP A 88 -9.74 -6.97 -19.27
N TYR A 89 -9.24 -6.01 -18.51
CA TYR A 89 -8.92 -4.68 -19.02
C TYR A 89 -7.77 -4.71 -20.03
N LEU A 90 -6.68 -5.42 -19.71
CA LEU A 90 -5.52 -5.54 -20.58
C LEU A 90 -5.85 -6.32 -21.86
N ASN A 91 -6.58 -7.42 -21.77
CA ASN A 91 -7.04 -8.17 -22.94
C ASN A 91 -7.89 -7.32 -23.87
N LYS A 92 -8.78 -6.49 -23.30
CA LYS A 92 -9.59 -5.56 -24.10
C LYS A 92 -8.76 -4.50 -24.84
N ILE A 93 -7.75 -3.90 -24.16
CA ILE A 93 -6.91 -2.85 -24.77
C ILE A 93 -5.97 -3.45 -25.81
N LEU A 94 -5.34 -4.57 -25.51
CA LEU A 94 -4.36 -5.21 -26.38
C LEU A 94 -5.00 -6.06 -27.48
N LYS A 95 -6.34 -6.19 -27.46
CA LYS A 95 -7.10 -7.04 -28.39
C LYS A 95 -6.61 -8.49 -28.37
N THR A 96 -6.29 -9.00 -27.21
CA THR A 96 -5.89 -10.38 -26.95
C THR A 96 -7.02 -11.13 -26.28
N GLU A 97 -7.05 -12.44 -26.39
CA GLU A 97 -8.07 -13.31 -25.78
C GLU A 97 -7.41 -14.18 -24.73
N GLU A 98 -7.95 -14.14 -23.49
CA GLU A 98 -7.57 -15.01 -22.38
C GLU A 98 -6.08 -15.04 -22.01
N VAL A 99 -5.34 -13.96 -22.29
CA VAL A 99 -3.93 -13.87 -21.88
C VAL A 99 -3.86 -13.43 -20.42
N ASP A 100 -3.08 -14.14 -19.61
CA ASP A 100 -2.79 -13.76 -18.22
C ASP A 100 -1.57 -12.84 -18.17
N TYR A 101 -1.81 -11.59 -17.80
CA TYR A 101 -0.77 -10.56 -17.63
C TYR A 101 -0.27 -10.45 -16.20
N VAL A 102 -0.88 -11.15 -15.26
CA VAL A 102 -0.47 -11.14 -13.86
C VAL A 102 0.62 -12.17 -13.64
N ILE A 103 1.83 -11.71 -13.34
CA ILE A 103 3.00 -12.58 -13.11
C ILE A 103 2.99 -13.13 -11.69
N ALA A 104 2.61 -12.29 -10.73
CA ALA A 104 2.59 -12.63 -9.31
C ALA A 104 1.64 -11.69 -8.56
N SER A 105 1.14 -12.15 -7.42
CA SER A 105 0.42 -11.33 -6.45
C SER A 105 0.99 -11.57 -5.05
N ASP A 106 1.03 -10.51 -4.25
CA ASP A 106 1.47 -10.58 -2.86
C ASP A 106 0.59 -9.68 -1.99
N THR A 107 -0.15 -10.30 -1.09
CA THR A 107 -0.99 -9.70 -0.04
C THR A 107 -1.91 -8.56 -0.54
N ASP A 108 -1.34 -7.43 -0.96
CA ASP A 108 -2.04 -6.19 -1.39
C ASP A 108 -1.45 -5.60 -2.68
N SER A 109 -0.62 -6.34 -3.38
CA SER A 109 0.01 -5.92 -4.64
C SER A 109 -0.09 -7.00 -5.71
N ILE A 110 -0.23 -6.57 -6.96
CA ILE A 110 -0.14 -7.42 -8.15
C ILE A 110 0.98 -6.93 -9.06
N TYR A 111 1.68 -7.87 -9.68
CA TYR A 111 2.76 -7.61 -10.63
C TYR A 111 2.27 -7.96 -12.02
N LEU A 112 2.31 -6.98 -12.91
CA LEU A 112 1.83 -7.12 -14.27
C LEU A 112 3.00 -7.12 -15.26
N ASN A 113 2.87 -7.85 -16.36
CA ASN A 113 3.79 -7.79 -17.49
C ASN A 113 3.09 -7.17 -18.72
N PRO A 114 2.96 -5.84 -18.80
CA PRO A 114 2.33 -5.17 -19.92
C PRO A 114 3.32 -4.84 -21.05
N VAL A 115 4.25 -5.74 -21.38
CA VAL A 115 5.32 -5.47 -22.36
C VAL A 115 4.74 -4.98 -23.70
N SER A 116 3.70 -5.63 -24.19
CA SER A 116 3.01 -5.21 -25.42
C SER A 116 2.36 -3.83 -25.28
N TYR A 117 1.85 -3.49 -24.09
CA TYR A 117 1.23 -2.19 -23.81
C TYR A 117 2.27 -1.07 -23.72
N THR A 118 3.41 -1.29 -23.11
CA THR A 118 4.47 -0.28 -22.96
C THR A 118 5.09 0.08 -24.31
N HIS A 119 5.18 -0.85 -25.23
CA HIS A 119 5.66 -0.58 -26.60
C HIS A 119 4.66 0.18 -27.46
N LEU A 120 3.34 0.04 -27.20
CA LEU A 120 2.29 0.68 -27.99
C LEU A 120 1.85 2.05 -27.46
N THR A 121 2.02 2.31 -26.17
CA THR A 121 1.37 3.45 -25.49
C THR A 121 2.29 4.37 -24.70
N LEU A 122 3.61 4.19 -24.76
CA LEU A 122 4.49 5.22 -24.21
C LEU A 122 4.33 6.48 -25.07
N PRO A 123 3.61 7.53 -24.58
CA PRO A 123 3.68 8.81 -25.23
C PRO A 123 5.12 9.26 -25.10
N THR A 124 5.83 9.33 -26.20
CA THR A 124 7.05 10.15 -26.30
C THR A 124 6.67 11.53 -25.80
N LYS A 125 7.01 11.84 -24.56
CA LYS A 125 7.06 13.23 -24.12
C LYS A 125 8.15 13.87 -24.97
N ALA A 126 7.71 14.56 -26.01
CA ALA A 126 8.50 15.56 -26.68
C ALA A 126 8.78 16.72 -25.70
#